data_dd28e2b0449bb51e4b3868ef9b9ecee6
#
_entry.id   dd28e2b0449bb51e4b3868ef9b9ecee6
#
_cell.length_a   1.000
_cell.length_b   1.000
_cell.length_c   1.000
_cell.angle_alpha   90.00
_cell.angle_beta   90.00
_cell.angle_gamma   90.00
#
_symmetry.space_group_name_H-M   'P 1'
#
loop_
_entity.id
_entity.type
_entity.pdbx_description
1 polymer ?
#
loop_
_entity_poly.entity_id
_entity_poly.type
_entity_poly.pdbx_seq_one_letter_code
_entity_poly.pdbx_strand_id
1 'polypeptide(L)'
;KIDMLCLDMWFGPKIWPRIRETILHLRKLQPDVMLRARGIGNYGDYYTPEGFVPGRRQNTDTPWFVIYPLGTSFSYDPVAANHKGAAWIVRNLVDSVAKGGNFMVGIGPDGDGRFHPTAIAQLKEAGEWLKVNGAGIYSTRAREGDLWSEGADLRFSRTKDGKAVFAFALKWPGERLVLRTVRPARDSVIRMLGTSEPLKWTLTGDGVEVRIPPGMQDESRRPCRFAWGFQIRPEGA
;
A
#
# COMPACT_ATOMS: atom_id res chain seq x y z
N LYS A 1 -15.77 2.56 -22.38
CA LYS A 1 -15.89 3.13 -21.05
C LYS A 1 -14.50 3.37 -20.48
N ILE A 2 -14.29 4.56 -19.89
CA ILE A 2 -13.05 4.94 -19.19
C ILE A 2 -13.40 5.07 -17.71
N ASP A 3 -12.71 4.35 -16.83
CA ASP A 3 -12.99 4.40 -15.40
C ASP A 3 -12.22 5.55 -14.72
N MET A 4 -10.99 5.81 -15.16
CA MET A 4 -10.15 6.89 -14.63
C MET A 4 -9.50 7.67 -15.76
N LEU A 5 -9.55 8.99 -15.69
CA LEU A 5 -8.85 9.88 -16.62
C LEU A 5 -7.82 10.73 -15.86
N CYS A 6 -6.59 10.66 -16.33
CA CYS A 6 -5.48 11.41 -15.79
C CYS A 6 -5.18 12.62 -16.67
N LEU A 7 -5.47 13.82 -16.18
CA LEU A 7 -4.98 15.06 -16.77
C LEU A 7 -3.61 15.35 -16.15
N ASP A 8 -2.55 15.24 -16.94
CA ASP A 8 -1.18 15.36 -16.45
C ASP A 8 -0.52 16.68 -16.91
N MET A 9 -1.14 17.77 -16.52
CA MET A 9 -0.62 19.10 -16.84
C MET A 9 -0.93 20.10 -15.73
N TRP A 10 -0.03 21.06 -15.53
CA TRP A 10 -0.26 22.24 -14.72
C TRP A 10 -0.76 23.37 -15.62
N PHE A 11 -2.03 23.66 -15.53
CA PHE A 11 -2.65 24.69 -16.35
C PHE A 11 -2.65 26.03 -15.64
N GLY A 12 -2.14 27.06 -16.32
CA GLY A 12 -2.23 28.42 -15.80
C GLY A 12 -3.67 28.95 -15.81
N PRO A 13 -3.94 30.03 -15.04
CA PRO A 13 -5.29 30.59 -14.89
C PRO A 13 -6.00 30.95 -16.20
N LYS A 14 -5.26 31.30 -17.22
CA LYS A 14 -5.80 31.67 -18.54
C LYS A 14 -6.48 30.52 -19.29
N ILE A 15 -6.11 29.26 -18.99
CA ILE A 15 -6.65 28.07 -19.64
C ILE A 15 -7.84 27.49 -18.86
N TRP A 16 -8.02 27.93 -17.62
CA TRP A 16 -9.03 27.40 -16.72
C TRP A 16 -10.47 27.36 -17.29
N PRO A 17 -10.98 28.40 -17.98
CA PRO A 17 -12.32 28.33 -18.57
C PRO A 17 -12.50 27.15 -19.53
N ARG A 18 -11.51 26.88 -20.39
CA ARG A 18 -11.54 25.76 -21.34
C ARG A 18 -11.45 24.41 -20.63
N ILE A 19 -10.64 24.32 -19.57
CA ILE A 19 -10.56 23.09 -18.76
C ILE A 19 -11.89 22.80 -18.10
N ARG A 20 -12.55 23.81 -17.54
CA ARG A 20 -13.86 23.68 -16.93
C ARG A 20 -14.89 23.16 -17.95
N GLU A 21 -14.93 23.71 -19.13
CA GLU A 21 -15.79 23.24 -20.23
C GLU A 21 -15.50 21.77 -20.59
N THR A 22 -14.23 21.41 -20.70
CA THR A 22 -13.81 20.03 -20.97
C THR A 22 -14.25 19.07 -19.87
N ILE A 23 -14.09 19.44 -18.61
CA ILE A 23 -14.54 18.62 -17.45
C ILE A 23 -16.05 18.42 -17.50
N LEU A 24 -16.82 19.50 -17.71
CA LEU A 24 -18.26 19.43 -17.80
C LEU A 24 -18.73 18.56 -18.97
N HIS A 25 -18.04 18.65 -20.12
CA HIS A 25 -18.31 17.80 -21.26
C HIS A 25 -18.01 16.31 -20.96
N LEU A 26 -16.86 16.00 -20.35
CA LEU A 26 -16.50 14.65 -19.96
C LEU A 26 -17.52 14.03 -19.01
N ARG A 27 -17.95 14.78 -17.99
CA ARG A 27 -18.99 14.31 -17.03
C ARG A 27 -20.37 14.16 -17.68
N LYS A 28 -20.66 14.93 -18.72
CA LYS A 28 -21.89 14.74 -19.53
C LYS A 28 -21.84 13.45 -20.34
N LEU A 29 -20.67 13.14 -20.93
CA LEU A 29 -20.48 11.91 -21.72
C LEU A 29 -20.39 10.67 -20.85
N GLN A 30 -19.75 10.79 -19.69
CA GLN A 30 -19.49 9.68 -18.78
C GLN A 30 -19.52 10.20 -17.31
N PRO A 31 -20.72 10.23 -16.66
CA PRO A 31 -20.89 10.81 -15.33
C PRO A 31 -19.99 10.17 -14.25
N ASP A 32 -19.70 8.86 -14.38
CA ASP A 32 -18.96 8.07 -13.41
C ASP A 32 -17.43 8.08 -13.63
N VAL A 33 -16.92 8.84 -14.63
CA VAL A 33 -15.48 8.90 -14.87
C VAL A 33 -14.79 9.63 -13.71
N MET A 34 -13.76 9.00 -13.14
CA MET A 34 -12.92 9.63 -12.12
C MET A 34 -11.84 10.50 -12.78
N LEU A 35 -11.74 11.75 -12.35
CA LEU A 35 -10.78 12.72 -12.87
C LEU A 35 -9.68 12.98 -11.83
N ARG A 36 -8.42 12.99 -12.29
CA ARG A 36 -7.27 13.37 -11.45
C ARG A 36 -7.34 14.84 -11.07
N ALA A 37 -7.10 15.16 -9.79
CA ALA A 37 -7.13 16.54 -9.28
C ALA A 37 -5.99 17.43 -9.79
N ARG A 38 -4.92 16.87 -10.37
CA ARG A 38 -3.77 17.64 -10.88
C ARG A 38 -4.23 18.65 -11.95
N GLY A 39 -3.96 19.92 -11.70
CA GLY A 39 -4.34 21.02 -12.59
C GLY A 39 -5.81 21.45 -12.55
N ILE A 40 -6.68 20.70 -11.87
CA ILE A 40 -8.12 21.01 -11.78
C ILE A 40 -8.62 21.17 -10.34
N GLY A 41 -7.75 21.00 -9.34
CA GLY A 41 -8.07 21.23 -7.93
C GLY A 41 -9.31 20.47 -7.45
N ASN A 42 -10.20 21.16 -6.79
CA ASN A 42 -11.42 20.59 -6.18
C ASN A 42 -12.43 19.99 -7.18
N TYR A 43 -12.23 20.13 -8.48
CA TYR A 43 -13.04 19.45 -9.49
C TYR A 43 -12.58 18.01 -9.77
N GLY A 44 -11.45 17.59 -9.22
CA GLY A 44 -10.94 16.23 -9.33
C GLY A 44 -11.49 15.31 -8.25
N ASP A 45 -11.60 14.03 -8.58
CA ASP A 45 -12.13 12.99 -7.71
C ASP A 45 -11.03 12.25 -6.95
N TYR A 46 -9.79 12.34 -7.40
CA TYR A 46 -8.63 11.72 -6.74
C TYR A 46 -7.35 12.54 -6.97
N TYR A 47 -6.37 12.37 -6.10
CA TYR A 47 -5.07 13.02 -6.25
C TYR A 47 -3.92 12.01 -6.25
N THR A 48 -2.76 12.45 -6.77
CA THR A 48 -1.61 11.58 -6.99
C THR A 48 -0.33 12.25 -6.52
N PRO A 49 0.12 12.01 -5.28
CA PRO A 49 1.49 12.31 -4.89
C PRO A 49 2.46 11.59 -5.82
N GLU A 50 3.54 12.25 -6.21
CA GLU A 50 4.50 11.68 -7.16
C GLU A 50 5.92 11.74 -6.59
N GLY A 51 6.63 10.61 -6.64
CA GLY A 51 7.98 10.51 -6.14
C GLY A 51 8.12 10.48 -4.62
N PHE A 52 7.03 10.38 -3.86
CA PHE A 52 7.04 10.21 -2.40
C PHE A 52 5.72 9.64 -1.88
N VAL A 53 5.80 8.81 -0.85
CA VAL A 53 4.62 8.44 -0.04
C VAL A 53 4.44 9.53 1.03
N PRO A 54 3.23 10.09 1.22
CA PRO A 54 2.99 11.07 2.27
C PRO A 54 3.52 10.61 3.63
N GLY A 55 4.19 11.49 4.38
CA GLY A 55 4.83 11.15 5.65
C GLY A 55 3.86 10.70 6.75
N ARG A 56 2.59 11.08 6.64
CA ARG A 56 1.50 10.70 7.56
C ARG A 56 0.24 10.38 6.76
N ARG A 57 -0.74 9.74 7.43
CA ARG A 57 -2.08 9.57 6.86
C ARG A 57 -2.66 10.93 6.49
N GLN A 58 -3.21 11.02 5.29
CA GLN A 58 -3.88 12.23 4.85
C GLN A 58 -5.27 12.30 5.50
N ASN A 59 -5.57 13.44 6.09
CA ASN A 59 -6.90 13.69 6.66
C ASN A 59 -7.84 14.19 5.54
N THR A 60 -8.20 13.27 4.65
CA THR A 60 -9.10 13.54 3.52
C THR A 60 -9.85 12.27 3.15
N ASP A 61 -11.10 12.43 2.73
CA ASP A 61 -11.89 11.35 2.14
C ASP A 61 -11.65 11.20 0.63
N THR A 62 -10.89 12.13 0.04
CA THR A 62 -10.53 12.05 -1.37
C THR A 62 -9.57 10.89 -1.61
N PRO A 63 -9.90 9.93 -2.48
CA PRO A 63 -9.01 8.84 -2.83
C PRO A 63 -7.69 9.33 -3.39
N TRP A 64 -6.63 8.56 -3.17
CA TRP A 64 -5.32 8.89 -3.71
C TRP A 64 -4.49 7.65 -4.00
N PHE A 65 -3.53 7.81 -4.89
CA PHE A 65 -2.46 6.85 -5.08
C PHE A 65 -1.14 7.57 -5.36
N VAL A 66 -0.08 7.04 -4.82
CA VAL A 66 1.25 7.54 -5.12
C VAL A 66 1.76 6.92 -6.42
N ILE A 67 2.44 7.73 -7.24
CA ILE A 67 3.10 7.28 -8.46
C ILE A 67 4.61 7.38 -8.26
N TYR A 68 5.29 6.25 -8.47
CA TYR A 68 6.75 6.16 -8.41
C TYR A 68 7.32 5.45 -9.63
N PRO A 69 8.41 5.95 -10.23
CA PRO A 69 9.16 5.15 -11.18
C PRO A 69 9.97 4.06 -10.46
N LEU A 70 10.01 2.86 -11.03
CA LEU A 70 10.86 1.78 -10.54
C LEU A 70 12.34 2.04 -10.80
N GLY A 71 12.66 2.62 -11.96
CA GLY A 71 13.99 3.12 -12.33
C GLY A 71 14.25 4.55 -11.86
N THR A 72 15.12 5.26 -12.53
CA THR A 72 15.47 6.67 -12.25
C THR A 72 14.37 7.64 -12.66
N SER A 73 13.61 7.31 -13.70
CA SER A 73 12.49 8.09 -14.24
C SER A 73 11.37 7.16 -14.72
N PHE A 74 10.28 7.73 -15.25
CA PHE A 74 9.19 6.97 -15.87
C PHE A 74 9.54 6.42 -17.27
N SER A 75 10.61 6.91 -17.88
CA SER A 75 11.13 6.38 -19.14
C SER A 75 11.86 5.05 -18.93
N TYR A 76 12.19 4.39 -20.05
CA TYR A 76 13.03 3.19 -20.01
C TYR A 76 14.37 3.45 -19.32
N ASP A 77 14.72 2.60 -18.37
CA ASP A 77 16.01 2.64 -17.70
C ASP A 77 16.81 1.39 -18.08
N PRO A 78 17.89 1.55 -18.89
CA PRO A 78 18.70 0.41 -19.34
C PRO A 78 19.64 -0.16 -18.26
N VAL A 79 19.78 0.54 -17.12
CA VAL A 79 20.75 0.16 -16.09
C VAL A 79 20.05 -0.64 -14.99
N ALA A 80 20.37 -1.93 -14.90
CA ALA A 80 19.78 -2.84 -13.92
C ALA A 80 19.88 -2.33 -12.46
N ALA A 81 21.00 -1.73 -12.09
CA ALA A 81 21.25 -1.24 -10.73
C ALA A 81 20.38 -0.04 -10.32
N ASN A 82 19.78 0.65 -11.28
CA ASN A 82 18.89 1.78 -11.01
C ASN A 82 17.49 1.36 -10.54
N HIS A 83 17.11 0.10 -10.75
CA HIS A 83 15.81 -0.42 -10.34
C HIS A 83 15.80 -0.67 -8.84
N LYS A 84 14.80 -0.11 -8.15
CA LYS A 84 14.73 0.05 -6.69
C LYS A 84 14.51 -1.25 -5.89
N GLY A 85 14.12 -2.32 -6.56
CA GLY A 85 13.98 -3.65 -5.94
C GLY A 85 12.58 -3.98 -5.40
N ALA A 86 12.29 -5.29 -5.28
CA ALA A 86 11.02 -5.79 -4.78
C ALA A 86 10.75 -5.38 -3.32
N ALA A 87 11.78 -5.35 -2.48
CA ALA A 87 11.65 -4.88 -1.10
C ALA A 87 11.16 -3.44 -1.02
N TRP A 88 11.65 -2.57 -1.90
CA TRP A 88 11.21 -1.18 -1.99
C TRP A 88 9.74 -1.10 -2.45
N ILE A 89 9.34 -1.90 -3.46
CA ILE A 89 7.96 -1.97 -3.94
C ILE A 89 7.03 -2.36 -2.79
N VAL A 90 7.31 -3.46 -2.11
CA VAL A 90 6.49 -4.00 -1.02
C VAL A 90 6.35 -3.01 0.13
N ARG A 91 7.45 -2.40 0.58
CA ARG A 91 7.41 -1.45 1.71
C ARG A 91 6.62 -0.20 1.39
N ASN A 92 6.77 0.37 0.19
CA ASN A 92 5.98 1.53 -0.23
C ASN A 92 4.51 1.20 -0.44
N LEU A 93 4.18 0.01 -0.96
CA LEU A 93 2.81 -0.48 -1.07
C LEU A 93 2.15 -0.59 0.32
N VAL A 94 2.81 -1.25 1.27
CA VAL A 94 2.30 -1.41 2.64
C VAL A 94 2.13 -0.05 3.32
N ASP A 95 3.10 0.84 3.19
CA ASP A 95 3.05 2.19 3.78
C ASP A 95 1.91 3.04 3.17
N SER A 96 1.71 2.96 1.85
CA SER A 96 0.62 3.66 1.17
C SER A 96 -0.75 3.17 1.61
N VAL A 97 -0.95 1.84 1.66
CA VAL A 97 -2.21 1.20 2.07
C VAL A 97 -2.53 1.50 3.53
N ALA A 98 -1.54 1.45 4.42
CA ALA A 98 -1.71 1.79 5.84
C ALA A 98 -2.20 3.23 6.03
N LYS A 99 -1.80 4.15 5.16
CA LYS A 99 -2.20 5.56 5.15
C LYS A 99 -3.51 5.83 4.38
N GLY A 100 -4.14 4.79 3.83
CA GLY A 100 -5.42 4.88 3.12
C GLY A 100 -5.31 5.19 1.63
N GLY A 101 -4.11 5.10 1.05
CA GLY A 101 -3.88 5.28 -0.37
C GLY A 101 -3.61 3.98 -1.12
N ASN A 102 -3.30 4.13 -2.38
CA ASN A 102 -2.87 3.05 -3.27
C ASN A 102 -1.44 3.34 -3.76
N PHE A 103 -0.79 2.35 -4.31
CA PHE A 103 0.57 2.46 -4.82
C PHE A 103 0.62 2.06 -6.29
N MET A 104 1.15 2.94 -7.13
CA MET A 104 1.42 2.69 -8.53
C MET A 104 2.93 2.78 -8.78
N VAL A 105 3.51 1.71 -9.28
CA VAL A 105 4.90 1.69 -9.74
C VAL A 105 4.94 1.76 -11.26
N GLY A 106 5.64 2.76 -11.79
CA GLY A 106 5.83 2.96 -13.21
C GLY A 106 7.06 2.23 -13.72
N ILE A 107 6.91 1.55 -14.86
CA ILE A 107 8.02 0.97 -15.61
C ILE A 107 7.93 1.46 -17.06
N GLY A 108 9.03 2.03 -17.58
CA GLY A 108 9.12 2.47 -18.97
C GLY A 108 9.53 1.33 -19.90
N PRO A 109 8.86 1.09 -21.02
CA PRO A 109 9.33 0.19 -22.07
C PRO A 109 10.45 0.83 -22.90
N ASP A 110 11.25 -0.01 -23.56
CA ASP A 110 12.18 0.41 -24.60
C ASP A 110 11.44 0.78 -25.91
N GLY A 111 12.19 1.14 -26.95
CA GLY A 111 11.65 1.51 -28.25
C GLY A 111 10.87 0.39 -28.98
N ASP A 112 11.08 -0.86 -28.59
CA ASP A 112 10.38 -2.04 -29.11
C ASP A 112 9.21 -2.49 -28.21
N GLY A 113 8.93 -1.72 -27.14
CA GLY A 113 7.87 -2.03 -26.18
C GLY A 113 8.24 -3.08 -25.12
N ARG A 114 9.54 -3.41 -24.95
CA ARG A 114 10.00 -4.42 -23.99
C ARG A 114 10.38 -3.76 -22.67
N PHE A 115 10.06 -4.43 -21.56
CA PHE A 115 10.51 -4.01 -20.24
C PHE A 115 11.87 -4.61 -19.89
N HIS A 116 12.65 -3.88 -19.11
CA HIS A 116 13.94 -4.37 -18.63
C HIS A 116 13.75 -5.65 -17.79
N PRO A 117 14.54 -6.72 -18.01
CA PRO A 117 14.39 -8.00 -17.29
C PRO A 117 14.44 -7.86 -15.76
N THR A 118 15.28 -6.97 -15.23
CA THR A 118 15.34 -6.67 -13.79
C THR A 118 14.04 -6.10 -13.27
N ALA A 119 13.39 -5.18 -14.00
CA ALA A 119 12.07 -4.64 -13.62
C ALA A 119 11.02 -5.75 -13.53
N ILE A 120 10.98 -6.63 -14.54
CA ILE A 120 10.07 -7.78 -14.57
C ILE A 120 10.33 -8.71 -13.39
N ALA A 121 11.59 -9.03 -13.08
CA ALA A 121 11.94 -9.91 -11.96
C ALA A 121 11.48 -9.31 -10.61
N GLN A 122 11.73 -8.03 -10.37
CA GLN A 122 11.34 -7.34 -9.14
C GLN A 122 9.80 -7.25 -8.98
N LEU A 123 9.07 -7.03 -10.07
CA LEU A 123 7.61 -7.04 -10.04
C LEU A 123 7.05 -8.45 -9.76
N LYS A 124 7.66 -9.49 -10.32
CA LYS A 124 7.28 -10.88 -10.02
C LYS A 124 7.50 -11.22 -8.54
N GLU A 125 8.66 -10.84 -7.97
CA GLU A 125 8.92 -11.03 -6.54
C GLU A 125 7.90 -10.30 -5.64
N ALA A 126 7.54 -9.06 -5.99
CA ALA A 126 6.48 -8.32 -5.29
C ALA A 126 5.12 -9.00 -5.48
N GLY A 127 4.85 -9.60 -6.64
CA GLY A 127 3.66 -10.39 -6.93
C GLY A 127 3.58 -11.65 -6.06
N GLU A 128 4.68 -12.37 -5.87
CA GLU A 128 4.72 -13.54 -4.96
C GLU A 128 4.45 -13.12 -3.51
N TRP A 129 5.00 -12.00 -3.07
CA TRP A 129 4.67 -11.43 -1.75
C TRP A 129 3.18 -11.12 -1.62
N LEU A 130 2.54 -10.55 -2.65
CA LEU A 130 1.11 -10.24 -2.67
C LEU A 130 0.22 -11.49 -2.63
N LYS A 131 0.64 -12.63 -3.19
CA LYS A 131 -0.08 -13.90 -3.06
C LYS A 131 -0.21 -14.33 -1.59
N VAL A 132 0.80 -14.05 -0.79
CA VAL A 132 0.80 -14.36 0.65
C VAL A 132 0.04 -13.31 1.47
N ASN A 133 0.26 -12.03 1.19
CA ASN A 133 -0.14 -10.93 2.05
C ASN A 133 -1.34 -10.11 1.52
N GLY A 134 -1.87 -10.46 0.37
CA GLY A 134 -2.91 -9.70 -0.33
C GLY A 134 -4.17 -9.46 0.48
N ALA A 135 -4.53 -10.36 1.40
CA ALA A 135 -5.69 -10.19 2.30
C ALA A 135 -5.61 -8.90 3.13
N GLY A 136 -4.40 -8.48 3.53
CA GLY A 136 -4.19 -7.25 4.28
C GLY A 136 -3.94 -6.02 3.39
N ILE A 137 -3.95 -6.18 2.07
CA ILE A 137 -3.72 -5.11 1.09
C ILE A 137 -5.00 -4.80 0.32
N TYR A 138 -5.59 -5.83 -0.34
CA TYR A 138 -6.75 -5.65 -1.20
C TYR A 138 -8.03 -5.44 -0.39
N SER A 139 -8.87 -4.51 -0.86
CA SER A 139 -10.18 -4.21 -0.26
C SER A 139 -10.11 -3.77 1.22
N THR A 140 -8.98 -3.26 1.67
CA THR A 140 -8.76 -2.77 3.03
C THR A 140 -9.00 -1.26 3.15
N ARG A 141 -8.90 -0.77 4.37
CA ARG A 141 -8.96 0.65 4.75
C ARG A 141 -7.85 0.95 5.75
N ALA A 142 -7.41 2.20 5.80
CA ALA A 142 -6.59 2.68 6.90
C ALA A 142 -7.34 2.53 8.23
N ARG A 143 -6.61 2.38 9.33
CA ARG A 143 -7.15 2.57 10.67
C ARG A 143 -7.35 4.07 10.93
N GLU A 144 -8.21 4.39 11.88
CA GLU A 144 -8.53 5.79 12.20
C GLU A 144 -7.34 6.53 12.83
N GLY A 145 -7.32 7.84 12.63
CA GLY A 145 -6.30 8.72 13.20
C GLY A 145 -4.87 8.25 12.91
N ASP A 146 -4.04 8.21 13.94
CA ASP A 146 -2.64 7.81 13.86
C ASP A 146 -2.41 6.30 14.08
N LEU A 147 -3.49 5.51 14.16
CA LEU A 147 -3.42 4.06 14.38
C LEU A 147 -2.92 3.27 13.14
N TRP A 148 -2.52 3.94 12.08
CA TRP A 148 -1.95 3.34 10.87
C TRP A 148 -0.53 2.80 11.06
N SER A 149 0.17 3.22 12.12
CA SER A 149 1.56 2.79 12.39
C SER A 149 1.89 2.70 13.88
N GLU A 150 2.87 1.90 14.21
CA GLU A 150 3.58 1.91 15.49
C GLU A 150 5.08 1.96 15.23
N GLY A 151 5.72 3.04 15.61
CA GLY A 151 7.14 3.27 15.35
C GLY A 151 7.48 3.27 13.85
N ALA A 152 8.74 2.94 13.55
CA ALA A 152 9.24 2.93 12.19
C ALA A 152 8.82 1.67 11.40
N ASP A 153 8.65 0.54 12.08
CA ASP A 153 8.65 -0.78 11.46
C ASP A 153 7.27 -1.46 11.39
N LEU A 154 6.21 -0.89 12.01
CA LEU A 154 4.87 -1.46 11.96
C LEU A 154 3.91 -0.57 11.18
N ARG A 155 3.09 -1.21 10.35
CA ARG A 155 2.02 -0.58 9.58
C ARG A 155 0.73 -1.39 9.73
N PHE A 156 -0.40 -0.71 9.68
CA PHE A 156 -1.69 -1.36 9.90
C PHE A 156 -2.70 -1.00 8.82
N SER A 157 -3.46 -2.01 8.42
CA SER A 157 -4.69 -1.87 7.66
C SER A 157 -5.82 -2.61 8.37
N ARG A 158 -7.06 -2.42 7.91
CA ARG A 158 -8.22 -3.16 8.40
C ARG A 158 -9.15 -3.53 7.26
N THR A 159 -9.99 -4.55 7.46
CA THR A 159 -11.12 -4.82 6.58
C THR A 159 -12.13 -3.68 6.60
N LYS A 160 -12.95 -3.55 5.55
CA LYS A 160 -13.97 -2.51 5.46
C LYS A 160 -14.99 -2.58 6.60
N ASP A 161 -15.35 -3.81 7.01
CA ASP A 161 -16.29 -4.09 8.10
C ASP A 161 -15.66 -4.05 9.50
N GLY A 162 -14.36 -3.81 9.59
CA GLY A 162 -13.63 -3.74 10.86
C GLY A 162 -13.34 -5.08 11.53
N LYS A 163 -13.79 -6.20 10.97
CA LYS A 163 -13.66 -7.54 11.60
C LYS A 163 -12.23 -8.08 11.66
N ALA A 164 -11.33 -7.54 10.87
CA ALA A 164 -9.92 -7.87 10.93
C ALA A 164 -9.04 -6.64 10.83
N VAL A 165 -7.97 -6.63 11.62
CA VAL A 165 -6.83 -5.74 11.51
C VAL A 165 -5.64 -6.55 11.02
N PHE A 166 -4.87 -5.97 10.12
CA PHE A 166 -3.62 -6.53 9.63
C PHE A 166 -2.47 -5.65 10.11
N ALA A 167 -1.52 -6.27 10.84
CA ALA A 167 -0.27 -5.65 11.22
C ALA A 167 0.83 -6.13 10.27
N PHE A 168 1.57 -5.22 9.68
CA PHE A 168 2.72 -5.54 8.83
C PHE A 168 4.01 -5.12 9.51
N ALA A 169 4.88 -6.09 9.79
CA ALA A 169 6.23 -5.84 10.24
C ALA A 169 7.14 -5.62 9.02
N LEU A 170 7.66 -4.41 8.84
CA LEU A 170 8.57 -4.04 7.75
C LEU A 170 10.01 -4.54 7.98
N LYS A 171 10.28 -4.96 9.23
CA LYS A 171 11.50 -5.64 9.65
C LYS A 171 11.10 -6.92 10.37
N TRP A 172 11.88 -7.99 10.22
CA TRP A 172 11.61 -9.23 10.93
C TRP A 172 11.62 -8.99 12.45
N PRO A 173 10.52 -9.34 13.15
CA PRO A 173 10.37 -9.00 14.57
C PRO A 173 11.19 -9.88 15.53
N GLY A 174 11.90 -10.90 15.01
CA GLY A 174 12.59 -11.88 15.84
C GLY A 174 11.62 -12.85 16.51
N GLU A 175 11.86 -13.19 17.75
CA GLU A 175 11.05 -14.16 18.51
C GLU A 175 9.72 -13.57 19.03
N ARG A 176 9.59 -12.26 19.06
CA ARG A 176 8.44 -11.54 19.62
C ARG A 176 8.05 -10.33 18.80
N LEU A 177 6.73 -10.20 18.58
CA LEU A 177 6.13 -9.00 18.00
C LEU A 177 5.25 -8.37 19.09
N VAL A 178 5.46 -7.10 19.38
CA VAL A 178 4.63 -6.34 20.34
C VAL A 178 3.74 -5.36 19.56
N LEU A 179 2.42 -5.46 19.77
CA LEU A 179 1.41 -4.59 19.18
C LEU A 179 0.75 -3.79 20.32
N ARG A 180 0.82 -2.46 20.27
CA ARG A 180 0.35 -1.58 21.34
C ARG A 180 -1.05 -1.05 21.11
N THR A 181 -1.44 -0.88 19.84
CA THR A 181 -2.69 -0.20 19.45
C THR A 181 -3.79 -1.16 19.00
N VAL A 182 -3.55 -2.48 19.03
CA VAL A 182 -4.52 -3.51 18.67
C VAL A 182 -4.71 -4.43 19.87
N ARG A 183 -5.96 -4.62 20.29
CA ARG A 183 -6.33 -5.64 21.27
C ARG A 183 -7.12 -6.74 20.56
N PRO A 184 -6.63 -7.99 20.56
CA PRO A 184 -7.38 -9.12 20.03
C PRO A 184 -8.61 -9.41 20.88
N ALA A 185 -9.69 -9.85 20.24
CA ALA A 185 -10.83 -10.40 20.97
C ALA A 185 -10.38 -11.60 21.82
N ARG A 186 -10.98 -11.77 23.01
CA ARG A 186 -10.54 -12.72 24.05
C ARG A 186 -10.29 -14.14 23.51
N ASP A 187 -11.15 -14.64 22.62
CA ASP A 187 -11.06 -16.00 22.04
C ASP A 187 -10.54 -15.98 20.60
N SER A 188 -9.86 -14.91 20.18
CA SER A 188 -9.35 -14.82 18.83
C SER A 188 -7.97 -15.44 18.69
N VAL A 189 -7.67 -15.83 17.45
CA VAL A 189 -6.35 -16.29 17.08
C VAL A 189 -5.65 -15.22 16.25
N ILE A 190 -4.35 -15.06 16.45
CA ILE A 190 -3.48 -14.27 15.58
C ILE A 190 -2.78 -15.23 14.63
N ARG A 191 -2.78 -14.91 13.34
CA ARG A 191 -2.08 -15.71 12.32
C ARG A 191 -1.11 -14.85 11.53
N MET A 192 0.06 -15.39 11.27
CA MET A 192 0.93 -14.83 10.24
C MET A 192 0.38 -15.23 8.88
N LEU A 193 0.25 -14.29 7.96
CA LEU A 193 -0.22 -14.57 6.60
C LEU A 193 0.77 -15.51 5.89
N GLY A 194 0.22 -16.48 5.17
CA GLY A 194 0.99 -17.56 4.53
C GLY A 194 1.30 -18.74 5.45
N THR A 195 0.78 -18.75 6.68
CA THR A 195 0.86 -19.90 7.59
C THR A 195 -0.52 -20.36 8.03
N SER A 196 -0.68 -21.66 8.32
CA SER A 196 -1.93 -22.24 8.84
C SER A 196 -2.04 -22.13 10.35
N GLU A 197 -0.91 -22.21 11.05
CA GLU A 197 -0.85 -22.32 12.49
C GLU A 197 -1.12 -20.98 13.19
N PRO A 198 -1.98 -20.96 14.23
CA PRO A 198 -2.17 -19.79 15.06
C PRO A 198 -0.93 -19.52 15.91
N LEU A 199 -0.63 -18.24 16.07
CA LEU A 199 0.46 -17.80 16.93
C LEU A 199 -0.03 -17.67 18.37
N LYS A 200 0.82 -18.08 19.34
CA LYS A 200 0.57 -17.82 20.75
C LYS A 200 0.74 -16.33 21.05
N TRP A 201 -0.16 -15.78 21.83
CA TRP A 201 -0.09 -14.39 22.25
C TRP A 201 -0.55 -14.20 23.68
N THR A 202 -0.10 -13.14 24.33
CA THR A 202 -0.47 -12.75 25.69
C THR A 202 -0.67 -11.25 25.77
N LEU A 203 -1.61 -10.80 26.61
CA LEU A 203 -1.72 -9.40 27.00
C LEU A 203 -0.64 -9.08 28.02
N THR A 204 0.04 -7.95 27.83
CA THR A 204 1.04 -7.40 28.73
C THR A 204 0.67 -5.94 29.07
N GLY A 205 1.39 -5.32 29.99
CA GLY A 205 1.23 -3.90 30.29
C GLY A 205 1.49 -2.99 29.08
N ASP A 206 2.36 -3.43 28.15
CA ASP A 206 2.77 -2.68 26.96
C ASP A 206 1.89 -2.95 25.72
N GLY A 207 0.96 -3.91 25.78
CA GLY A 207 0.11 -4.30 24.65
C GLY A 207 -0.03 -5.81 24.49
N VAL A 208 -0.02 -6.28 23.25
CA VAL A 208 -0.11 -7.70 22.89
C VAL A 208 1.26 -8.20 22.47
N GLU A 209 1.81 -9.14 23.21
CA GLU A 209 3.00 -9.88 22.80
C GLU A 209 2.62 -11.12 22.01
N VAL A 210 3.05 -11.20 20.76
CA VAL A 210 2.86 -12.35 19.86
C VAL A 210 4.18 -13.10 19.77
N ARG A 211 4.18 -14.39 20.04
CA ARG A 211 5.36 -15.26 19.96
C ARG A 211 5.53 -15.82 18.56
N ILE A 212 6.68 -15.57 17.98
CA ILE A 212 7.04 -16.12 16.68
C ILE A 212 7.75 -17.46 16.89
N PRO A 213 7.32 -18.54 16.22
CA PRO A 213 7.93 -19.85 16.39
C PRO A 213 9.45 -19.86 16.14
N PRO A 214 10.24 -20.57 16.96
CA PRO A 214 11.70 -20.62 16.79
C PRO A 214 12.15 -21.05 15.40
N GLY A 215 11.42 -21.97 14.77
CA GLY A 215 11.74 -22.42 13.40
C GLY A 215 11.67 -21.32 12.35
N MET A 216 10.93 -20.24 12.57
CA MET A 216 10.84 -19.11 11.65
C MET A 216 11.98 -18.09 11.81
N GLN A 217 12.88 -18.30 12.77
CA GLN A 217 14.10 -17.49 12.87
C GLN A 217 15.04 -17.79 11.69
N ASP A 218 14.97 -18.99 11.14
CA ASP A 218 15.54 -19.34 9.84
C ASP A 218 14.75 -18.67 8.71
N GLU A 219 15.45 -17.84 7.92
CA GLU A 219 14.83 -17.10 6.80
C GLU A 219 14.19 -17.99 5.75
N SER A 220 14.73 -19.17 5.53
CA SER A 220 14.23 -20.14 4.55
C SER A 220 12.85 -20.71 4.90
N ARG A 221 12.45 -20.61 6.18
CA ARG A 221 11.17 -21.10 6.70
C ARG A 221 10.11 -20.01 6.83
N ARG A 222 10.45 -18.76 6.52
CA ARG A 222 9.49 -17.65 6.55
C ARG A 222 8.55 -17.74 5.34
N PRO A 223 7.25 -17.44 5.50
CA PRO A 223 6.28 -17.58 4.41
C PRO A 223 6.51 -16.61 3.24
N CYS A 224 7.24 -15.53 3.49
CA CYS A 224 7.57 -14.51 2.50
C CYS A 224 8.82 -13.73 2.92
N ARG A 225 9.20 -12.76 2.08
CA ARG A 225 10.32 -11.83 2.30
C ARG A 225 9.78 -10.39 2.44
N PHE A 226 10.62 -9.44 2.80
CA PHE A 226 10.44 -7.98 2.75
C PHE A 226 9.55 -7.38 3.82
N ALA A 227 8.36 -7.92 4.07
CA ALA A 227 7.43 -7.56 5.14
C ALA A 227 6.53 -8.74 5.46
N TRP A 228 6.08 -8.84 6.72
CA TRP A 228 5.29 -9.97 7.22
C TRP A 228 3.97 -9.49 7.79
N GLY A 229 2.86 -9.98 7.25
CA GLY A 229 1.51 -9.64 7.67
C GLY A 229 1.00 -10.55 8.78
N PHE A 230 0.32 -9.96 9.76
CA PHE A 230 -0.35 -10.66 10.85
C PHE A 230 -1.82 -10.26 10.88
N GLN A 231 -2.70 -11.25 10.80
CA GLN A 231 -4.14 -11.03 10.87
C GLN A 231 -4.62 -11.17 12.32
N ILE A 232 -5.36 -10.19 12.79
CA ILE A 232 -5.91 -10.09 14.14
C ILE A 232 -7.41 -9.80 14.04
N ARG A 233 -8.25 -10.54 14.79
CA ARG A 233 -9.63 -10.14 15.04
C ARG A 233 -9.61 -9.21 16.26
N PRO A 234 -9.91 -7.91 16.11
CA PRO A 234 -9.85 -6.99 17.22
C PRO A 234 -11.02 -7.19 18.20
N GLU A 235 -10.86 -6.71 19.42
CA GLU A 235 -11.93 -6.63 20.41
C GLU A 235 -13.04 -5.70 19.92
N GLY A 236 -14.31 -6.09 20.09
CA GLY A 236 -15.47 -5.32 19.63
C GLY A 236 -15.80 -5.43 18.15
N ALA A 237 -15.19 -6.36 17.40
CA ALA A 237 -15.47 -6.63 15.99
C ALA A 237 -16.59 -7.67 15.77
#